data_60044a59e16f3edf69d475ff91cfd92b
#
_entry.id   60044a59e16f3edf69d475ff91cfd92b
#
_cell.length_a   1.000
_cell.length_b   1.000
_cell.length_c   1.000
_cell.angle_alpha   90.00
_cell.angle_beta   90.00
_cell.angle_gamma   90.00
#
_symmetry.space_group_name_H-M   'P 1'
#
loop_
_entity.id
_entity.type
_entity.pdbx_description
1 polymer ?
#
loop_
_entity_poly.entity_id
_entity_poly.type
_entity_poly.pdbx_seq_one_letter_code
_entity_poly.pdbx_strand_id
1 'polypeptide(L)'
;MSGTILITGATSGFGQATARRFVKEGWKVIGTGRRAERLEALSAELGPAFHGVAFDITDEDATEKALAALPDGFRDIDILVNNAGLALGTAPAPQIALKDWQTMVDTNITGLLNITHHLLPTLIKQKGIVVNLSSVAAHYPYTGGNVYGGTKAFLRQFSLGLRSDLHGKGVRVTSIEPGMCETEFTLVRTGGNQEASDNLYKGVNPITADDIANTIYWVASQPKHININSLELMPVNQSFAGFQVYRES
;
A
#
# COMPACT_ATOMS: atom_id res chain seq x y z
N MET A 1 -1.09 20.97 -8.81
CA MET A 1 0.03 20.72 -7.88
C MET A 1 0.99 19.78 -8.56
N SER A 2 2.27 20.02 -8.53
CA SER A 2 3.31 19.13 -9.07
C SER A 2 4.37 18.95 -7.99
N GLY A 3 4.98 17.78 -7.93
CA GLY A 3 6.00 17.41 -6.94
C GLY A 3 6.51 16.02 -7.24
N THR A 4 7.14 15.39 -6.27
CA THR A 4 7.65 14.02 -6.40
C THR A 4 6.94 13.08 -5.43
N ILE A 5 6.46 11.94 -5.93
CA ILE A 5 5.84 10.88 -5.14
C ILE A 5 6.67 9.60 -5.25
N LEU A 6 6.90 8.93 -4.12
CA LEU A 6 7.45 7.59 -4.08
C LEU A 6 6.36 6.58 -3.74
N ILE A 7 6.25 5.52 -4.54
CA ILE A 7 5.24 4.48 -4.41
C ILE A 7 5.93 3.13 -4.28
N THR A 8 5.76 2.47 -3.14
CA THR A 8 6.26 1.10 -2.97
C THR A 8 5.30 0.09 -3.62
N GLY A 9 5.84 -0.97 -4.23
CA GLY A 9 5.02 -1.98 -4.90
C GLY A 9 4.34 -1.48 -6.18
N ALA A 10 5.03 -0.63 -6.98
CA ALA A 10 4.49 -0.02 -8.19
C ALA A 10 4.37 -0.98 -9.39
N THR A 11 4.78 -2.24 -9.24
CA THR A 11 4.82 -3.23 -10.34
C THR A 11 3.48 -3.88 -10.68
N SER A 12 2.41 -3.60 -9.93
CA SER A 12 1.06 -4.12 -10.18
C SER A 12 -0.01 -3.40 -9.33
N GLY A 13 -1.27 -3.68 -9.60
CA GLY A 13 -2.42 -3.28 -8.79
C GLY A 13 -2.46 -1.79 -8.47
N PHE A 14 -2.73 -1.46 -7.21
CA PHE A 14 -2.89 -0.07 -6.76
C PHE A 14 -1.65 0.78 -7.00
N GLY A 15 -0.44 0.24 -6.77
CA GLY A 15 0.79 0.98 -6.96
C GLY A 15 1.01 1.39 -8.41
N GLN A 16 0.74 0.49 -9.36
CA GLN A 16 0.85 0.76 -10.79
C GLN A 16 -0.22 1.79 -11.24
N ALA A 17 -1.48 1.62 -10.82
CA ALA A 17 -2.55 2.57 -11.14
C ALA A 17 -2.26 3.95 -10.54
N THR A 18 -1.74 4.01 -9.31
CA THR A 18 -1.33 5.26 -8.66
C THR A 18 -0.21 5.94 -9.43
N ALA A 19 0.79 5.19 -9.92
CA ALA A 19 1.88 5.75 -10.73
C ALA A 19 1.34 6.41 -12.01
N ARG A 20 0.46 5.71 -12.75
CA ARG A 20 -0.20 6.26 -13.94
C ARG A 20 -1.01 7.51 -13.64
N ARG A 21 -1.78 7.46 -12.56
CA ARG A 21 -2.61 8.60 -12.14
C ARG A 21 -1.78 9.84 -11.85
N PHE A 22 -0.71 9.70 -11.07
CA PHE A 22 0.10 10.84 -10.68
C PHE A 22 0.93 11.40 -11.86
N VAL A 23 1.47 10.55 -12.75
CA VAL A 23 2.13 11.02 -13.98
C VAL A 23 1.16 11.80 -14.86
N LYS A 24 -0.08 11.32 -15.04
CA LYS A 24 -1.13 12.04 -15.79
C LYS A 24 -1.43 13.42 -15.21
N GLU A 25 -1.29 13.60 -13.90
CA GLU A 25 -1.49 14.88 -13.20
C GLU A 25 -0.21 15.75 -13.12
N GLY A 26 0.84 15.37 -13.84
CA GLY A 26 2.09 16.14 -13.96
C GLY A 26 3.06 16.00 -12.78
N TRP A 27 2.96 14.89 -12.01
CA TRP A 27 3.90 14.58 -10.94
C TRP A 27 5.07 13.76 -11.45
N LYS A 28 6.22 13.90 -10.79
CA LYS A 28 7.32 12.95 -10.90
C LYS A 28 7.04 11.77 -9.99
N VAL A 29 7.23 10.56 -10.50
CA VAL A 29 6.90 9.33 -9.78
C VAL A 29 8.13 8.44 -9.65
N ILE A 30 8.46 8.05 -8.43
CA ILE A 30 9.41 6.98 -8.14
C ILE A 30 8.58 5.74 -7.85
N GLY A 31 8.71 4.72 -8.69
CA GLY A 31 8.06 3.43 -8.47
C GLY A 31 9.07 2.39 -8.00
N THR A 32 8.82 1.72 -6.86
CA THR A 32 9.72 0.65 -6.39
C THR A 32 9.06 -0.71 -6.40
N GLY A 33 9.88 -1.76 -6.48
CA GLY A 33 9.45 -3.15 -6.44
C GLY A 33 10.57 -4.11 -6.76
N ARG A 34 10.33 -5.41 -6.63
CA ARG A 34 11.35 -6.46 -6.89
C ARG A 34 11.45 -6.87 -8.35
N ARG A 35 10.40 -6.62 -9.15
CA ARG A 35 10.30 -7.07 -10.56
C ARG A 35 10.82 -5.98 -11.48
N ALA A 36 12.13 -6.02 -11.77
CA ALA A 36 12.81 -5.00 -12.58
C ALA A 36 12.17 -4.85 -13.96
N GLU A 37 11.84 -5.94 -14.63
CA GLU A 37 11.22 -5.97 -15.96
C GLU A 37 9.88 -5.23 -16.02
N ARG A 38 9.09 -5.28 -14.93
CA ARG A 38 7.82 -4.55 -14.84
C ARG A 38 8.03 -3.05 -14.59
N LEU A 39 9.08 -2.68 -13.87
CA LEU A 39 9.44 -1.27 -13.67
C LEU A 39 9.99 -0.66 -14.98
N GLU A 40 10.77 -1.41 -15.74
CA GLU A 40 11.25 -1.01 -17.07
C GLU A 40 10.10 -0.80 -18.05
N ALA A 41 9.13 -1.74 -18.09
CA ALA A 41 7.93 -1.60 -18.91
C ALA A 41 7.11 -0.35 -18.51
N LEU A 42 6.95 -0.11 -17.21
CA LEU A 42 6.24 1.07 -16.70
C LEU A 42 7.00 2.37 -17.00
N SER A 43 8.34 2.33 -16.94
CA SER A 43 9.20 3.46 -17.34
C SER A 43 9.05 3.79 -18.83
N ALA A 44 9.00 2.76 -19.68
CA ALA A 44 8.77 2.94 -21.12
C ALA A 44 7.38 3.53 -21.44
N GLU A 45 6.37 3.13 -20.64
CA GLU A 45 5.00 3.63 -20.77
C GLU A 45 4.86 5.09 -20.32
N LEU A 46 5.41 5.41 -19.14
CA LEU A 46 5.17 6.69 -18.45
C LEU A 46 6.23 7.78 -18.80
N GLY A 47 7.32 7.38 -19.44
CA GLY A 47 8.37 8.30 -19.91
C GLY A 47 9.16 8.94 -18.78
N PRO A 48 9.76 10.13 -19.01
CA PRO A 48 10.75 10.75 -18.12
C PRO A 48 10.17 11.22 -16.77
N ALA A 49 8.87 11.23 -16.62
CA ALA A 49 8.21 11.55 -15.34
C ALA A 49 8.22 10.37 -14.35
N PHE A 50 8.58 9.17 -14.80
CA PHE A 50 8.65 7.98 -13.96
C PHE A 50 10.08 7.46 -13.84
N HIS A 51 10.51 7.14 -12.62
CA HIS A 51 11.79 6.51 -12.31
C HIS A 51 11.56 5.21 -11.55
N GLY A 52 11.85 4.07 -12.19
CA GLY A 52 11.74 2.75 -11.61
C GLY A 52 12.99 2.35 -10.83
N VAL A 53 12.84 1.87 -9.59
CA VAL A 53 13.96 1.42 -8.74
C VAL A 53 13.67 0.01 -8.21
N ALA A 54 14.46 -0.96 -8.65
CA ALA A 54 14.28 -2.36 -8.29
C ALA A 54 15.06 -2.72 -7.01
N PHE A 55 14.37 -3.01 -5.92
CA PHE A 55 14.93 -3.55 -4.68
C PHE A 55 13.85 -4.20 -3.82
N ASP A 56 14.28 -4.95 -2.79
CA ASP A 56 13.36 -5.49 -1.77
C ASP A 56 13.32 -4.54 -0.57
N ILE A 57 12.15 -4.02 -0.24
CA ILE A 57 11.95 -3.08 0.87
C ILE A 57 12.21 -3.73 2.25
N THR A 58 12.25 -5.07 2.32
CA THR A 58 12.57 -5.80 3.56
C THR A 58 14.06 -5.76 3.89
N ASP A 59 14.90 -5.44 2.90
CA ASP A 59 16.34 -5.21 3.05
C ASP A 59 16.59 -3.73 3.31
N GLU A 60 17.04 -3.41 4.54
CA GLU A 60 17.30 -2.04 4.98
C GLU A 60 18.46 -1.41 4.20
N ASP A 61 19.57 -2.15 4.02
CA ASP A 61 20.74 -1.68 3.29
C ASP A 61 20.42 -1.39 1.81
N ALA A 62 19.62 -2.27 1.19
CA ALA A 62 19.16 -2.06 -0.19
C ALA A 62 18.25 -0.84 -0.29
N THR A 63 17.40 -0.61 0.71
CA THR A 63 16.51 0.56 0.79
C THR A 63 17.34 1.85 0.88
N GLU A 64 18.32 1.92 1.79
CA GLU A 64 19.19 3.09 1.95
C GLU A 64 19.96 3.39 0.66
N LYS A 65 20.61 2.39 0.07
CA LYS A 65 21.37 2.53 -1.18
C LYS A 65 20.49 3.00 -2.34
N ALA A 66 19.28 2.46 -2.46
CA ALA A 66 18.34 2.81 -3.50
C ALA A 66 17.90 4.29 -3.38
N LEU A 67 17.60 4.75 -2.18
CA LEU A 67 17.22 6.15 -1.93
C LEU A 67 18.38 7.13 -2.15
N ALA A 68 19.60 6.76 -1.73
CA ALA A 68 20.80 7.58 -1.93
C ALA A 68 21.16 7.71 -3.43
N ALA A 69 20.87 6.70 -4.25
CA ALA A 69 21.15 6.67 -5.68
C ALA A 69 20.11 7.41 -6.54
N LEU A 70 19.03 7.95 -5.96
CA LEU A 70 18.01 8.66 -6.72
C LEU A 70 18.62 9.86 -7.48
N PRO A 71 18.22 10.08 -8.76
CA PRO A 71 18.63 11.25 -9.52
C PRO A 71 18.21 12.55 -8.82
N ASP A 72 19.00 13.62 -8.96
CA ASP A 72 18.73 14.92 -8.30
C ASP A 72 17.30 15.44 -8.53
N GLY A 73 16.76 15.20 -9.73
CA GLY A 73 15.40 15.61 -10.07
C GLY A 73 14.28 14.86 -9.32
N PHE A 74 14.61 13.78 -8.58
CA PHE A 74 13.65 12.93 -7.86
C PHE A 74 13.85 12.91 -6.33
N ARG A 75 14.87 13.62 -5.79
CA ARG A 75 15.23 13.55 -4.36
C ARG A 75 14.28 14.30 -3.43
N ASP A 76 13.64 15.36 -3.89
CA ASP A 76 12.69 16.14 -3.08
C ASP A 76 11.31 15.47 -3.09
N ILE A 77 11.17 14.43 -2.27
CA ILE A 77 9.95 13.61 -2.21
C ILE A 77 8.91 14.28 -1.31
N ASP A 78 7.77 14.63 -1.91
CA ASP A 78 6.62 15.25 -1.24
C ASP A 78 5.65 14.23 -0.69
N ILE A 79 5.53 13.05 -1.33
CA ILE A 79 4.55 12.03 -0.96
C ILE A 79 5.23 10.67 -0.92
N LEU A 80 5.02 9.94 0.18
CA LEU A 80 5.31 8.52 0.30
C LEU A 80 4.00 7.73 0.31
N VAL A 81 3.84 6.80 -0.63
CA VAL A 81 2.76 5.81 -0.61
C VAL A 81 3.32 4.44 -0.26
N ASN A 82 3.09 4.02 0.96
CA ASN A 82 3.38 2.67 1.44
C ASN A 82 2.29 1.71 0.95
N ASN A 83 2.43 1.26 -0.29
CA ASN A 83 1.50 0.36 -0.96
C ASN A 83 1.99 -1.09 -0.99
N ALA A 84 3.30 -1.33 -0.99
CA ALA A 84 3.83 -2.68 -0.98
C ALA A 84 3.27 -3.49 0.19
N GLY A 85 2.74 -4.66 -0.12
CA GLY A 85 2.15 -5.55 0.87
C GLY A 85 1.60 -6.80 0.19
N LEU A 86 1.44 -7.86 0.97
CA LEU A 86 0.89 -9.12 0.50
C LEU A 86 0.05 -9.80 1.59
N ALA A 87 -0.80 -10.73 1.16
CA ALA A 87 -1.42 -11.75 2.01
C ALA A 87 -1.09 -13.13 1.43
N LEU A 88 -0.85 -14.09 2.29
CA LEU A 88 -0.56 -15.47 1.93
C LEU A 88 -1.55 -16.41 2.61
N GLY A 89 -2.14 -17.29 1.83
CA GLY A 89 -3.07 -18.30 2.30
C GLY A 89 -4.45 -17.77 2.68
N THR A 90 -5.40 -18.70 2.68
CA THR A 90 -6.81 -18.47 3.05
C THR A 90 -7.29 -19.48 4.10
N ALA A 91 -6.43 -20.45 4.45
CA ALA A 91 -6.75 -21.48 5.42
C ALA A 91 -6.80 -20.95 6.86
N PRO A 92 -7.52 -21.62 7.78
CA PRO A 92 -7.48 -21.34 9.20
C PRO A 92 -6.06 -21.48 9.80
N ALA A 93 -5.79 -20.76 10.91
CA ALA A 93 -4.49 -20.69 11.55
C ALA A 93 -3.74 -22.02 11.72
N PRO A 94 -4.37 -23.15 12.13
CA PRO A 94 -3.64 -24.41 12.30
C PRO A 94 -3.07 -25.01 11.01
N GLN A 95 -3.48 -24.51 9.84
CA GLN A 95 -3.09 -25.04 8.53
C GLN A 95 -2.15 -24.10 7.76
N ILE A 96 -1.79 -22.94 8.32
CA ILE A 96 -0.89 -21.97 7.68
C ILE A 96 0.55 -22.26 8.11
N ALA A 97 1.49 -22.22 7.15
CA ALA A 97 2.90 -22.33 7.44
C ALA A 97 3.42 -21.07 8.16
N LEU A 98 4.25 -21.25 9.20
CA LEU A 98 4.86 -20.14 9.93
C LEU A 98 5.64 -19.18 9.01
N LYS A 99 6.27 -19.71 7.96
CA LYS A 99 6.99 -18.91 6.96
C LYS A 99 6.09 -17.90 6.26
N ASP A 100 4.84 -18.25 5.98
CA ASP A 100 3.89 -17.33 5.33
C ASP A 100 3.55 -16.17 6.28
N TRP A 101 3.37 -16.44 7.56
CA TRP A 101 3.18 -15.42 8.57
C TRP A 101 4.38 -14.47 8.68
N GLN A 102 5.59 -15.03 8.74
CA GLN A 102 6.82 -14.25 8.78
C GLN A 102 6.95 -13.37 7.52
N THR A 103 6.72 -13.93 6.34
CA THR A 103 6.78 -13.18 5.08
C THR A 103 5.77 -12.02 5.04
N MET A 104 4.56 -12.21 5.60
CA MET A 104 3.59 -11.12 5.72
C MET A 104 4.07 -10.02 6.67
N VAL A 105 4.67 -10.38 7.81
CA VAL A 105 5.22 -9.41 8.77
C VAL A 105 6.40 -8.66 8.13
N ASP A 106 7.34 -9.38 7.52
CA ASP A 106 8.53 -8.78 6.91
C ASP A 106 8.15 -7.78 5.81
N THR A 107 7.23 -8.16 4.92
CA THR A 107 6.84 -7.28 3.82
C THR A 107 5.95 -6.13 4.29
N ASN A 108 4.90 -6.42 5.05
CA ASN A 108 3.87 -5.43 5.37
C ASN A 108 4.28 -4.49 6.51
N ILE A 109 5.16 -4.93 7.42
CA ILE A 109 5.60 -4.15 8.58
C ILE A 109 7.06 -3.73 8.42
N THR A 110 8.01 -4.66 8.40
CA THR A 110 9.45 -4.33 8.36
C THR A 110 9.79 -3.47 7.15
N GLY A 111 9.33 -3.88 5.96
CA GLY A 111 9.57 -3.10 4.74
C GLY A 111 8.94 -1.70 4.78
N LEU A 112 7.74 -1.56 5.34
CA LEU A 112 7.12 -0.24 5.54
C LEU A 112 7.94 0.62 6.51
N LEU A 113 8.43 0.04 7.59
CA LEU A 113 9.27 0.77 8.57
C LEU A 113 10.56 1.26 7.94
N ASN A 114 11.27 0.41 7.20
CA ASN A 114 12.52 0.75 6.52
C ASN A 114 12.34 1.99 5.62
N ILE A 115 11.44 1.92 4.66
CA ILE A 115 11.26 3.01 3.70
C ILE A 115 10.74 4.28 4.37
N THR A 116 9.83 4.16 5.34
CA THR A 116 9.27 5.32 6.05
C THR A 116 10.34 6.03 6.85
N HIS A 117 11.13 5.28 7.64
CA HIS A 117 12.18 5.83 8.48
C HIS A 117 13.21 6.63 7.67
N HIS A 118 13.71 6.05 6.57
CA HIS A 118 14.69 6.73 5.71
C HIS A 118 14.13 7.99 5.03
N LEU A 119 12.83 8.04 4.75
CA LEU A 119 12.21 9.19 4.09
C LEU A 119 11.68 10.27 5.04
N LEU A 120 11.56 10.01 6.36
CA LEU A 120 11.06 11.00 7.32
C LEU A 120 11.78 12.36 7.26
N PRO A 121 13.13 12.44 7.20
CA PRO A 121 13.81 13.73 7.12
C PRO A 121 13.39 14.54 5.89
N THR A 122 13.28 13.88 4.72
CA THR A 122 12.84 14.52 3.47
C THR A 122 11.39 14.97 3.56
N LEU A 123 10.50 14.11 4.05
CA LEU A 123 9.07 14.43 4.20
C LEU A 123 8.83 15.57 5.19
N ILE A 124 9.61 15.68 6.26
CA ILE A 124 9.56 16.81 7.21
C ILE A 124 10.01 18.11 6.50
N LYS A 125 11.13 18.07 5.78
CA LYS A 125 11.63 19.22 5.00
C LYS A 125 10.59 19.71 4.00
N GLN A 126 9.92 18.81 3.29
CA GLN A 126 8.90 19.12 2.28
C GLN A 126 7.52 19.45 2.86
N LYS A 127 7.29 19.23 4.15
CA LYS A 127 5.95 19.24 4.78
C LYS A 127 5.00 18.34 4.00
N GLY A 128 5.46 17.14 3.75
CA GLY A 128 4.91 16.17 2.81
C GLY A 128 3.75 15.35 3.35
N ILE A 129 3.51 14.20 2.72
CA ILE A 129 2.41 13.29 3.05
C ILE A 129 2.93 11.87 3.12
N VAL A 130 2.48 11.11 4.12
CA VAL A 130 2.58 9.65 4.16
C VAL A 130 1.20 9.06 3.97
N VAL A 131 1.03 8.19 2.99
CA VAL A 131 -0.19 7.41 2.77
C VAL A 131 0.13 5.93 2.96
N ASN A 132 -0.49 5.31 3.94
CA ASN A 132 -0.32 3.88 4.24
C ASN A 132 -1.54 3.09 3.75
N LEU A 133 -1.33 2.09 2.87
CA LEU A 133 -2.38 1.19 2.39
C LEU A 133 -2.63 0.08 3.41
N SER A 134 -3.58 0.33 4.33
CA SER A 134 -4.09 -0.65 5.28
C SER A 134 -5.18 -1.52 4.62
N SER A 135 -6.25 -1.83 5.32
CA SER A 135 -7.39 -2.63 4.85
C SER A 135 -8.51 -2.59 5.89
N VAL A 136 -9.74 -2.87 5.48
CA VAL A 136 -10.85 -3.18 6.41
C VAL A 136 -10.53 -4.38 7.32
N ALA A 137 -9.59 -5.25 6.91
CA ALA A 137 -9.05 -6.32 7.74
C ALA A 137 -8.35 -5.83 9.01
N ALA A 138 -8.01 -4.55 9.11
CA ALA A 138 -7.50 -3.91 10.33
C ALA A 138 -8.56 -3.83 11.44
N HIS A 139 -9.83 -3.85 11.08
CA HIS A 139 -10.98 -3.70 11.99
C HIS A 139 -11.82 -4.97 12.11
N TYR A 140 -12.04 -5.65 10.98
CA TYR A 140 -13.01 -6.72 10.86
C TYR A 140 -12.29 -8.06 10.67
N PRO A 141 -12.20 -8.90 11.72
CA PRO A 141 -11.54 -10.20 11.63
C PRO A 141 -12.37 -11.17 10.78
N TYR A 142 -11.68 -12.03 10.06
CA TYR A 142 -12.29 -13.10 9.27
C TYR A 142 -11.37 -14.33 9.24
N THR A 143 -11.95 -15.50 8.98
CA THR A 143 -11.20 -16.76 8.93
C THR A 143 -10.09 -16.71 7.88
N GLY A 144 -8.88 -17.10 8.26
CA GLY A 144 -7.68 -17.06 7.40
C GLY A 144 -7.04 -15.68 7.27
N GLY A 145 -7.59 -14.65 7.95
CA GLY A 145 -7.07 -13.27 7.91
C GLY A 145 -6.20 -12.86 9.10
N ASN A 146 -5.82 -13.81 9.99
CA ASN A 146 -5.22 -13.52 11.29
C ASN A 146 -3.96 -12.62 11.23
N VAL A 147 -2.86 -13.08 10.65
CA VAL A 147 -1.62 -12.28 10.57
C VAL A 147 -1.77 -11.13 9.58
N TYR A 148 -2.41 -11.36 8.43
CA TYR A 148 -2.68 -10.27 7.49
C TYR A 148 -3.45 -9.13 8.17
N GLY A 149 -4.57 -9.43 8.83
CA GLY A 149 -5.33 -8.43 9.60
C GLY A 149 -4.50 -7.76 10.68
N GLY A 150 -3.68 -8.54 11.40
CA GLY A 150 -2.74 -8.02 12.39
C GLY A 150 -1.73 -7.04 11.79
N THR A 151 -1.16 -7.34 10.59
CA THR A 151 -0.27 -6.38 9.92
C THR A 151 -1.00 -5.11 9.49
N LYS A 152 -2.24 -5.23 9.02
CA LYS A 152 -3.05 -4.07 8.60
C LYS A 152 -3.52 -3.23 9.81
N ALA A 153 -3.82 -3.85 10.94
CA ALA A 153 -4.07 -3.16 12.21
C ALA A 153 -2.82 -2.40 12.69
N PHE A 154 -1.63 -3.00 12.54
CA PHE A 154 -0.37 -2.30 12.78
C PHE A 154 -0.26 -1.04 11.91
N LEU A 155 -0.46 -1.14 10.60
CA LEU A 155 -0.37 0.01 9.68
C LEU A 155 -1.31 1.14 10.08
N ARG A 156 -2.55 0.79 10.44
CA ARG A 156 -3.53 1.76 10.92
C ARG A 156 -3.05 2.47 12.18
N GLN A 157 -2.67 1.71 13.21
CA GLN A 157 -2.22 2.30 14.47
C GLN A 157 -0.90 3.05 14.32
N PHE A 158 0.04 2.54 13.52
CA PHE A 158 1.28 3.22 13.17
C PHE A 158 1.02 4.58 12.49
N SER A 159 0.05 4.65 11.58
CA SER A 159 -0.33 5.91 10.92
C SER A 159 -0.79 6.97 11.93
N LEU A 160 -1.62 6.58 12.90
CA LEU A 160 -2.11 7.48 13.96
C LEU A 160 -0.97 7.91 14.90
N GLY A 161 -0.08 6.99 15.29
CA GLY A 161 1.10 7.27 16.10
C GLY A 161 2.05 8.21 15.37
N LEU A 162 2.41 7.89 14.13
CA LEU A 162 3.28 8.74 13.30
C LEU A 162 2.71 10.14 13.10
N ARG A 163 1.38 10.26 12.93
CA ARG A 163 0.71 11.57 12.86
C ARG A 163 0.89 12.37 14.15
N SER A 164 0.86 11.71 15.31
CA SER A 164 1.08 12.34 16.61
C SER A 164 2.53 12.79 16.79
N ASP A 165 3.50 11.96 16.42
CA ASP A 165 4.93 12.26 16.52
C ASP A 165 5.35 13.41 15.59
N LEU A 166 4.69 13.54 14.45
CA LEU A 166 4.94 14.59 13.46
C LEU A 166 4.10 15.87 13.69
N HIS A 167 3.40 15.98 14.82
CA HIS A 167 2.67 17.18 15.18
C HIS A 167 3.59 18.42 15.17
N GLY A 168 3.13 19.49 14.54
CA GLY A 168 3.91 20.72 14.37
C GLY A 168 4.98 20.69 13.26
N LYS A 169 5.24 19.53 12.62
CA LYS A 169 6.19 19.40 11.49
C LYS A 169 5.54 19.69 10.13
N GLY A 170 4.22 19.81 10.06
CA GLY A 170 3.48 20.05 8.82
C GLY A 170 3.31 18.83 7.93
N VAL A 171 3.74 17.65 8.36
CA VAL A 171 3.56 16.39 7.65
C VAL A 171 2.16 15.86 7.88
N ARG A 172 1.50 15.40 6.83
CA ARG A 172 0.20 14.72 6.86
C ARG A 172 0.40 13.22 6.83
N VAL A 173 -0.43 12.47 7.56
CA VAL A 173 -0.39 11.00 7.56
C VAL A 173 -1.80 10.46 7.42
N THR A 174 -2.01 9.55 6.47
CA THR A 174 -3.31 8.96 6.16
C THR A 174 -3.21 7.45 6.09
N SER A 175 -4.13 6.74 6.75
CA SER A 175 -4.40 5.32 6.52
C SER A 175 -5.56 5.19 5.52
N ILE A 176 -5.37 4.50 4.41
CA ILE A 176 -6.44 4.11 3.49
C ILE A 176 -6.74 2.63 3.73
N GLU A 177 -8.01 2.31 3.93
CA GLU A 177 -8.48 1.02 4.44
C GLU A 177 -9.49 0.39 3.47
N PRO A 178 -9.03 -0.14 2.31
CA PRO A 178 -9.92 -0.71 1.32
C PRO A 178 -10.53 -2.04 1.78
N GLY A 179 -11.77 -2.27 1.35
CA GLY A 179 -12.45 -3.56 1.38
C GLY A 179 -12.06 -4.46 0.22
N MET A 180 -13.06 -5.11 -0.37
CA MET A 180 -12.85 -6.03 -1.49
C MET A 180 -12.45 -5.27 -2.76
N CYS A 181 -11.23 -5.52 -3.22
CA CYS A 181 -10.67 -4.92 -4.42
C CYS A 181 -10.18 -6.00 -5.38
N GLU A 182 -10.49 -5.85 -6.66
CA GLU A 182 -10.01 -6.75 -7.70
C GLU A 182 -8.64 -6.32 -8.21
N THR A 183 -7.61 -7.13 -7.91
CA THR A 183 -6.23 -6.92 -8.34
C THR A 183 -5.48 -8.26 -8.36
N GLU A 184 -4.23 -8.28 -8.85
CA GLU A 184 -3.33 -9.46 -8.72
C GLU A 184 -3.11 -9.93 -7.28
N PHE A 185 -3.47 -9.13 -6.28
CA PHE A 185 -3.32 -9.45 -4.85
C PHE A 185 -4.03 -10.76 -4.48
N THR A 186 -5.26 -10.97 -4.98
CA THR A 186 -6.02 -12.18 -4.70
C THR A 186 -5.38 -13.41 -5.35
N LEU A 187 -4.85 -13.27 -6.56
CA LEU A 187 -4.12 -14.35 -7.23
C LEU A 187 -2.86 -14.76 -6.42
N VAL A 188 -2.10 -13.78 -5.91
CA VAL A 188 -0.96 -14.06 -5.01
C VAL A 188 -1.43 -14.75 -3.74
N ARG A 189 -2.52 -14.28 -3.12
CA ARG A 189 -3.08 -14.83 -1.90
C ARG A 189 -3.55 -16.28 -2.05
N THR A 190 -4.10 -16.62 -3.22
CA THR A 190 -4.59 -17.97 -3.54
C THR A 190 -3.49 -18.90 -4.09
N GLY A 191 -2.21 -18.47 -4.01
CA GLY A 191 -1.07 -19.26 -4.50
C GLY A 191 -1.07 -19.47 -6.03
N GLY A 192 -1.64 -18.53 -6.79
CA GLY A 192 -1.74 -18.60 -8.26
C GLY A 192 -2.99 -19.31 -8.76
N ASN A 193 -3.92 -19.70 -7.90
CA ASN A 193 -5.18 -20.34 -8.29
C ASN A 193 -6.14 -19.29 -8.88
N GLN A 194 -6.20 -19.23 -10.21
CA GLN A 194 -7.04 -18.29 -10.96
C GLN A 194 -8.54 -18.52 -10.70
N GLU A 195 -8.99 -19.78 -10.68
CA GLU A 195 -10.40 -20.09 -10.44
C GLU A 195 -10.86 -19.65 -9.05
N ALA A 196 -10.04 -19.85 -8.01
CA ALA A 196 -10.33 -19.39 -6.66
C ALA A 196 -10.36 -17.84 -6.59
N SER A 197 -9.48 -17.18 -7.34
CA SER A 197 -9.46 -15.73 -7.46
C SER A 197 -10.74 -15.20 -8.14
N ASP A 198 -11.12 -15.77 -9.28
CA ASP A 198 -12.29 -15.33 -10.06
C ASP A 198 -13.60 -15.57 -9.31
N ASN A 199 -13.71 -16.72 -8.62
CA ASN A 199 -14.89 -17.05 -7.82
C ASN A 199 -15.13 -16.08 -6.67
N LEU A 200 -14.09 -15.45 -6.13
CA LEU A 200 -14.23 -14.44 -5.07
C LEU A 200 -15.01 -13.20 -5.54
N TYR A 201 -14.86 -12.85 -6.81
CA TYR A 201 -15.48 -11.64 -7.38
C TYR A 201 -16.79 -11.90 -8.13
N LYS A 202 -17.19 -13.16 -8.28
CA LYS A 202 -18.39 -13.53 -9.01
C LYS A 202 -19.64 -12.90 -8.39
N GLY A 203 -20.34 -12.05 -9.17
CA GLY A 203 -21.55 -11.37 -8.71
C GLY A 203 -21.29 -10.16 -7.79
N VAL A 204 -20.02 -9.75 -7.63
CA VAL A 204 -19.62 -8.56 -6.90
C VAL A 204 -19.18 -7.48 -7.89
N ASN A 205 -19.39 -6.21 -7.53
CA ASN A 205 -18.78 -5.06 -8.20
C ASN A 205 -17.67 -4.52 -7.27
N PRO A 206 -16.44 -5.06 -7.35
CA PRO A 206 -15.37 -4.72 -6.42
C PRO A 206 -14.80 -3.33 -6.70
N ILE A 207 -14.10 -2.76 -5.72
CA ILE A 207 -13.28 -1.57 -5.93
C ILE A 207 -12.13 -1.93 -6.88
N THR A 208 -11.86 -1.05 -7.84
CA THR A 208 -10.78 -1.22 -8.82
C THR A 208 -9.47 -0.59 -8.33
N ALA A 209 -8.37 -0.91 -9.01
CA ALA A 209 -7.08 -0.26 -8.74
C ALA A 209 -7.13 1.25 -9.03
N ASP A 210 -7.88 1.66 -10.05
CA ASP A 210 -8.06 3.07 -10.41
C ASP A 210 -8.87 3.84 -9.37
N ASP A 211 -9.86 3.22 -8.72
CA ASP A 211 -10.63 3.85 -7.64
C ASP A 211 -9.71 4.17 -6.45
N ILE A 212 -8.80 3.25 -6.10
CA ILE A 212 -7.82 3.49 -5.03
C ILE A 212 -6.79 4.55 -5.46
N ALA A 213 -6.32 4.54 -6.70
CA ALA A 213 -5.42 5.56 -7.22
C ALA A 213 -6.06 6.96 -7.17
N ASN A 214 -7.34 7.06 -7.55
CA ASN A 214 -8.13 8.29 -7.46
C ASN A 214 -8.30 8.75 -6.01
N THR A 215 -8.53 7.81 -5.09
CA THR A 215 -8.65 8.08 -3.66
C THR A 215 -7.33 8.62 -3.07
N ILE A 216 -6.18 8.01 -3.42
CA ILE A 216 -4.86 8.48 -3.01
C ILE A 216 -4.61 9.90 -3.54
N TYR A 217 -4.92 10.14 -4.81
CA TYR A 217 -4.78 11.46 -5.42
C TYR A 217 -5.67 12.50 -4.75
N TRP A 218 -6.93 12.15 -4.45
CA TRP A 218 -7.84 13.04 -3.73
C TRP A 218 -7.33 13.39 -2.33
N VAL A 219 -6.84 12.41 -1.56
CA VAL A 219 -6.21 12.64 -0.25
C VAL A 219 -5.01 13.59 -0.38
N ALA A 220 -4.14 13.36 -1.37
CA ALA A 220 -2.95 14.17 -1.60
C ALA A 220 -3.30 15.61 -1.99
N SER A 221 -4.38 15.81 -2.73
CA SER A 221 -4.83 17.12 -3.25
C SER A 221 -5.52 18.00 -2.21
N GLN A 222 -5.81 17.48 -1.02
CA GLN A 222 -6.44 18.29 0.03
C GLN A 222 -5.55 19.48 0.47
N PRO A 223 -6.13 20.60 0.89
CA PRO A 223 -5.39 21.74 1.42
C PRO A 223 -4.40 21.34 2.52
N LYS A 224 -3.23 21.95 2.56
CA LYS A 224 -2.13 21.59 3.47
C LYS A 224 -2.49 21.58 4.96
N HIS A 225 -3.51 22.32 5.38
CA HIS A 225 -3.97 22.38 6.76
C HIS A 225 -4.93 21.26 7.15
N ILE A 226 -5.39 20.45 6.18
CA ILE A 226 -6.30 19.32 6.39
C ILE A 226 -5.51 18.02 6.37
N ASN A 227 -5.61 17.23 7.45
CA ASN A 227 -5.14 15.85 7.50
C ASN A 227 -6.35 14.90 7.54
N ILE A 228 -6.40 13.98 6.61
CA ILE A 228 -7.35 12.86 6.66
C ILE A 228 -6.65 11.74 7.43
N ASN A 229 -7.15 11.39 8.62
CA ASN A 229 -6.49 10.40 9.48
C ASN A 229 -6.66 8.98 8.95
N SER A 230 -7.89 8.62 8.59
CA SER A 230 -8.21 7.34 7.97
C SER A 230 -9.37 7.46 6.98
N LEU A 231 -9.38 6.59 6.00
CA LEU A 231 -10.42 6.50 4.99
C LEU A 231 -10.73 5.02 4.71
N GLU A 232 -11.87 4.56 5.22
CA GLU A 232 -12.38 3.22 4.96
C GLU A 232 -13.31 3.24 3.74
N LEU A 233 -13.13 2.29 2.81
CA LEU A 233 -13.93 2.16 1.59
C LEU A 233 -14.32 0.70 1.39
N MET A 234 -15.58 0.45 1.13
CA MET A 234 -16.08 -0.87 0.76
C MET A 234 -16.92 -0.78 -0.53
N PRO A 235 -16.92 -1.82 -1.39
CA PRO A 235 -17.95 -1.93 -2.40
C PRO A 235 -19.33 -1.94 -1.75
N VAL A 236 -20.33 -1.40 -2.45
CA VAL A 236 -21.72 -1.39 -1.94
C VAL A 236 -22.23 -2.82 -1.66
N ASN A 237 -21.71 -3.82 -2.37
CA ASN A 237 -22.04 -5.24 -2.16
C ASN A 237 -21.38 -5.86 -0.92
N GLN A 238 -20.37 -5.21 -0.33
CA GLN A 238 -19.68 -5.71 0.85
C GLN A 238 -20.32 -5.18 2.13
N SER A 239 -20.40 -6.01 3.15
CA SER A 239 -20.79 -5.62 4.51
C SER A 239 -19.78 -6.16 5.50
N PHE A 240 -19.56 -5.44 6.59
CA PHE A 240 -18.82 -5.90 7.76
C PHE A 240 -19.73 -6.54 8.83
N ALA A 241 -21.04 -6.52 8.64
CA ALA A 241 -22.01 -7.09 9.56
C ALA A 241 -22.09 -8.62 9.43
N GLY A 242 -22.13 -9.31 10.54
CA GLY A 242 -22.36 -10.74 10.61
C GLY A 242 -21.66 -11.36 11.82
N PHE A 243 -22.47 -12.00 12.71
CA PHE A 243 -21.97 -12.81 13.81
C PHE A 243 -22.09 -14.28 13.43
N GLN A 244 -20.98 -15.01 13.53
CA GLN A 244 -20.99 -16.46 13.34
C GLN A 244 -21.06 -17.14 14.72
N VAL A 245 -21.98 -18.08 14.90
CA VAL A 245 -22.14 -18.87 16.11
C VAL A 245 -21.91 -20.34 15.79
N TYR A 246 -20.90 -20.93 16.44
CA TYR A 246 -20.70 -22.36 16.39
C TYR A 246 -21.74 -23.05 17.28
N ARG A 247 -22.39 -24.08 16.76
CA ARG A 247 -23.33 -24.91 17.51
C ARG A 247 -22.77 -26.31 17.54
N GLU A 248 -22.57 -26.83 18.73
CA GLU A 248 -22.20 -28.23 18.92
C GLU A 248 -23.37 -29.12 18.45
N SER A 249 -23.07 -30.19 17.71
CA SER A 249 -24.03 -31.20 17.24
C SER A 249 -24.28 -32.26 18.28
#